data_5079868152a607c5bbb41fd35cb45b63
#
_entry.id   5079868152a607c5bbb41fd35cb45b63
#
_cell.length_a   1.000
_cell.length_b   1.000
_cell.length_c   1.000
_cell.angle_alpha   90.00
_cell.angle_beta   90.00
_cell.angle_gamma   90.00
#
_symmetry.space_group_name_H-M   'P 1'
#
loop_
_entity.id
_entity.type
_entity.pdbx_description
1 polymer ?
#
loop_
_entity_poly.entity_id
_entity_poly.type
_entity_poly.pdbx_seq_one_letter_code
_entity_poly.pdbx_strand_id
1 'polypeptide(L)'
;MTEIERIDQLREELHRHNYNYYVLNAPEITDQEFDKLMRELQDLEEKHPEHRDENSPSMRVGSDINKNFMQVVHKYPMLSLTNTYSETEVTEFYDRVKKSLNEDFEICCEMKYDGTSLSLIHISEHTRL
;
A
#
# COMPACT_ATOMS: atom_id res chain seq x y z
N MET A 1 -12.33 19.42 17.98
CA MET A 1 -12.50 18.28 17.06
C MET A 1 -12.29 17.03 17.90
N THR A 2 -13.28 16.16 17.96
CA THR A 2 -13.19 14.87 18.66
C THR A 2 -12.39 13.88 17.81
N GLU A 3 -11.88 12.78 18.41
CA GLU A 3 -11.18 11.73 17.64
C GLU A 3 -12.10 11.09 16.59
N ILE A 4 -13.38 10.95 16.87
CA ILE A 4 -14.39 10.45 15.94
C ILE A 4 -14.58 11.38 14.74
N GLU A 5 -14.74 12.69 14.98
CA GLU A 5 -14.80 13.67 13.89
C GLU A 5 -13.52 13.66 13.03
N ARG A 6 -12.38 13.37 13.64
CA ARG A 6 -11.10 13.25 12.92
C ARG A 6 -11.05 11.99 12.06
N ILE A 7 -11.58 10.85 12.54
CA ILE A 7 -11.71 9.61 11.75
C ILE A 7 -12.54 9.88 10.49
N ASP A 8 -13.71 10.50 10.63
CA ASP A 8 -14.60 10.77 9.50
C ASP A 8 -13.94 11.72 8.49
N GLN A 9 -13.28 12.77 8.97
CA GLN A 9 -12.52 13.68 8.12
C GLN A 9 -11.40 12.98 7.36
N LEU A 10 -10.61 12.13 8.02
CA LEU A 10 -9.51 11.38 7.39
C LEU A 10 -10.03 10.41 6.34
N ARG A 11 -11.16 9.75 6.58
CA ARG A 11 -11.79 8.87 5.58
C ARG A 11 -12.17 9.62 4.31
N GLU A 12 -12.84 10.76 4.44
CA GLU A 12 -13.21 11.58 3.28
C GLU A 12 -11.98 12.09 2.52
N GLU A 13 -10.98 12.59 3.24
CA GLU A 13 -9.74 13.11 2.67
C GLU A 13 -8.96 12.02 1.92
N LEU A 14 -8.76 10.85 2.51
CA LEU A 14 -8.08 9.73 1.91
C LEU A 14 -8.83 9.12 0.71
N HIS A 15 -10.18 9.07 0.77
CA HIS A 15 -10.98 8.67 -0.40
C HIS A 15 -10.80 9.62 -1.57
N ARG A 16 -10.78 10.94 -1.32
CA ARG A 16 -10.53 11.95 -2.35
C ARG A 16 -9.13 11.79 -2.95
N HIS A 17 -8.09 11.62 -2.12
CA HIS A 17 -6.72 11.43 -2.61
C HIS A 17 -6.55 10.13 -3.39
N ASN A 18 -7.18 9.03 -2.96
CA ASN A 18 -7.23 7.79 -3.73
C ASN A 18 -7.89 7.98 -5.09
N TYR A 19 -9.02 8.70 -5.15
CA TYR A 19 -9.69 8.98 -6.40
C TYR A 19 -8.82 9.84 -7.34
N ASN A 20 -8.19 10.89 -6.81
CA ASN A 20 -7.29 11.76 -7.57
C ASN A 20 -6.09 10.98 -8.12
N TYR A 21 -5.51 10.10 -7.32
CA TYR A 21 -4.36 9.29 -7.71
C TYR A 21 -4.73 8.22 -8.75
N TYR A 22 -5.71 7.35 -8.44
CA TYR A 22 -6.00 6.18 -9.27
C TYR A 22 -6.91 6.45 -10.46
N VAL A 23 -7.79 7.44 -10.37
CA VAL A 23 -8.80 7.71 -11.41
C VAL A 23 -8.44 8.92 -12.26
N LEU A 24 -8.05 10.02 -11.62
CA LEU A 24 -7.72 11.25 -12.32
C LEU A 24 -6.24 11.34 -12.73
N ASN A 25 -5.38 10.48 -12.19
CA ASN A 25 -3.93 10.52 -12.38
C ASN A 25 -3.33 11.92 -12.08
N ALA A 26 -3.88 12.57 -11.06
CA ALA A 26 -3.55 13.93 -10.63
C ALA A 26 -3.41 13.99 -9.09
N PRO A 27 -2.34 13.43 -8.50
CA PRO A 27 -2.11 13.46 -7.07
C PRO A 27 -1.93 14.90 -6.58
N GLU A 28 -2.60 15.25 -5.47
CA GLU A 28 -2.50 16.57 -4.83
C GLU A 28 -1.49 16.58 -3.69
N ILE A 29 -1.14 15.41 -3.15
CA ILE A 29 -0.18 15.24 -2.06
C ILE A 29 0.89 14.21 -2.44
N THR A 30 1.99 14.22 -1.72
CA THR A 30 3.06 13.23 -1.89
C THR A 30 2.67 11.89 -1.25
N ASP A 31 3.31 10.79 -1.69
CA ASP A 31 3.10 9.46 -1.09
C ASP A 31 3.39 9.47 0.41
N GLN A 32 4.41 10.23 0.83
CA GLN A 32 4.76 10.35 2.24
C GLN A 32 3.67 11.04 3.07
N GLU A 33 3.02 12.07 2.53
CA GLU A 33 1.89 12.74 3.17
C GLU A 33 0.68 11.83 3.24
N PHE A 34 0.38 11.12 2.16
CA PHE A 34 -0.70 10.13 2.12
C PHE A 34 -0.50 9.04 3.17
N ASP A 35 0.69 8.48 3.27
CA ASP A 35 1.01 7.43 4.25
C ASP A 35 0.90 7.93 5.69
N LYS A 36 1.25 9.18 5.97
CA LYS A 36 1.05 9.77 7.31
C LYS A 36 -0.43 9.86 7.68
N LEU A 37 -1.27 10.34 6.75
CA LEU A 37 -2.73 10.40 6.96
C LEU A 37 -3.32 9.00 7.14
N MET A 38 -2.86 8.03 6.36
CA MET A 38 -3.30 6.63 6.45
C MET A 38 -2.92 6.01 7.80
N ARG A 39 -1.70 6.23 8.30
CA ARG A 39 -1.28 5.75 9.62
C ARG A 39 -2.09 6.41 10.73
N GLU A 40 -2.32 7.73 10.65
CA GLU A 40 -3.17 8.43 11.62
C GLU A 40 -4.57 7.83 11.67
N LEU A 41 -5.18 7.53 10.51
CA LEU A 41 -6.47 6.87 10.45
C LEU A 41 -6.46 5.48 11.09
N GLN A 42 -5.47 4.65 10.76
CA GLN A 42 -5.33 3.31 11.31
C GLN A 42 -5.18 3.33 12.84
N ASP A 43 -4.34 4.21 13.37
CA ASP A 43 -4.11 4.37 14.81
C ASP A 43 -5.39 4.81 15.55
N LEU A 44 -6.19 5.70 14.94
CA LEU A 44 -7.46 6.14 15.50
C LEU A 44 -8.54 5.05 15.42
N GLU A 45 -8.64 4.33 14.31
CA GLU A 45 -9.59 3.22 14.16
C GLU A 45 -9.26 2.04 15.09
N GLU A 46 -7.99 1.80 15.41
CA GLU A 46 -7.58 0.80 16.40
C GLU A 46 -8.02 1.19 17.82
N LYS A 47 -7.97 2.49 18.16
CA LYS A 47 -8.45 3.00 19.45
C LYS A 47 -9.97 2.99 19.57
N HIS A 48 -10.69 3.09 18.45
CA HIS A 48 -12.15 3.20 18.36
C HIS A 48 -12.76 2.08 17.53
N PRO A 49 -12.62 0.80 17.94
CA PRO A 49 -13.12 -0.34 17.18
C PRO A 49 -14.65 -0.33 16.98
N GLU A 50 -15.39 0.41 17.82
CA GLU A 50 -16.85 0.63 17.70
C GLU A 50 -17.24 1.49 16.48
N HIS A 51 -16.28 2.28 15.93
CA HIS A 51 -16.45 3.10 14.73
C HIS A 51 -15.84 2.48 13.47
N ARG A 52 -15.56 1.18 13.50
CA ARG A 52 -15.00 0.47 12.36
C ARG A 52 -15.98 0.48 11.18
N ASP A 53 -15.47 0.88 10.01
CA ASP A 53 -16.22 0.89 8.75
C ASP A 53 -15.50 0.01 7.73
N GLU A 54 -16.22 -0.96 7.15
CA GLU A 54 -15.70 -1.84 6.10
C GLU A 54 -15.33 -1.09 4.81
N ASN A 55 -15.90 0.11 4.62
CA ASN A 55 -15.58 0.99 3.50
C ASN A 55 -14.41 1.94 3.78
N SER A 56 -13.82 1.90 4.98
CA SER A 56 -12.69 2.76 5.31
C SER A 56 -11.52 2.56 4.33
N PRO A 57 -10.82 3.65 3.93
CA PRO A 57 -9.60 3.55 3.14
C PRO A 57 -8.54 2.64 3.75
N SER A 58 -8.49 2.52 5.08
CA SER A 58 -7.60 1.62 5.81
C SER A 58 -7.87 0.14 5.56
N MET A 59 -9.11 -0.23 5.18
CA MET A 59 -9.53 -1.59 4.88
C MET A 59 -9.47 -1.93 3.39
N ARG A 60 -9.42 -0.91 2.52
CA ARG A 60 -9.36 -1.08 1.07
C ARG A 60 -7.94 -0.89 0.58
N VAL A 61 -7.31 -1.98 0.15
CA VAL A 61 -6.06 -1.95 -0.61
C VAL A 61 -6.43 -2.03 -2.09
N GLY A 62 -6.24 -0.92 -2.80
CA GLY A 62 -6.41 -0.88 -4.26
C GLY A 62 -7.64 -0.13 -4.76
N SER A 63 -7.56 0.31 -6.02
CA SER A 63 -8.61 1.00 -6.75
C SER A 63 -9.88 0.16 -6.89
N ASP A 64 -11.02 0.82 -7.03
CA ASP A 64 -12.21 0.19 -7.60
C ASP A 64 -11.83 -0.38 -8.97
N ILE A 65 -11.65 -1.71 -8.98
CA ILE A 65 -11.20 -2.44 -10.17
C ILE A 65 -12.19 -2.15 -11.27
N ASN A 66 -11.67 -1.67 -12.38
CA ASN A 66 -12.45 -1.40 -13.56
C ASN A 66 -13.23 -2.68 -13.92
N LYS A 67 -14.56 -2.67 -13.75
CA LYS A 67 -15.45 -3.82 -13.94
C LYS A 67 -15.42 -4.39 -15.37
N ASN A 68 -14.71 -3.74 -16.27
CA ASN A 68 -14.56 -4.16 -17.66
C ASN A 68 -13.55 -5.31 -17.87
N PHE A 69 -12.78 -5.65 -16.83
CA PHE A 69 -11.81 -6.74 -16.92
C PHE A 69 -12.22 -7.92 -16.04
N MET A 70 -12.10 -9.13 -16.59
CA MET A 70 -12.31 -10.35 -15.83
C MET A 70 -11.20 -10.52 -14.79
N GLN A 71 -11.60 -10.67 -13.53
CA GLN A 71 -10.65 -10.91 -12.44
C GLN A 71 -10.10 -12.33 -12.51
N VAL A 72 -8.78 -12.44 -12.39
CA VAL A 72 -8.07 -13.72 -12.32
C VAL A 72 -7.42 -13.84 -10.95
N VAL A 73 -7.70 -14.93 -10.26
CA VAL A 73 -7.09 -15.21 -8.95
C VAL A 73 -5.64 -15.65 -9.17
N HIS A 74 -4.71 -14.94 -8.55
CA HIS A 74 -3.30 -15.32 -8.59
C HIS A 74 -3.06 -16.64 -7.88
N LYS A 75 -2.24 -17.52 -8.49
CA LYS A 75 -1.82 -18.80 -7.88
C LYS A 75 -1.02 -18.58 -6.59
N TYR A 76 -0.25 -17.51 -6.53
CA TYR A 76 0.51 -17.07 -5.38
C TYR A 76 0.10 -15.65 -5.02
N PRO A 77 0.00 -15.29 -3.72
CA PRO A 77 -0.40 -13.95 -3.33
C PRO A 77 0.61 -12.92 -3.80
N MET A 78 0.11 -11.81 -4.33
CA MET A 78 0.90 -10.62 -4.61
C MET A 78 0.98 -9.78 -3.33
N LEU A 79 2.19 -9.58 -2.83
CA LEU A 79 2.43 -8.85 -1.60
C LEU A 79 3.04 -7.48 -1.90
N SER A 80 2.63 -6.48 -1.14
CA SER A 80 3.25 -5.15 -1.17
C SER A 80 4.41 -5.08 -0.19
N LEU A 81 5.44 -4.31 -0.54
CA LEU A 81 6.53 -3.98 0.37
C LEU A 81 6.11 -2.82 1.28
N THR A 82 6.56 -2.84 2.52
CA THR A 82 6.39 -1.72 3.44
C THR A 82 7.38 -0.61 3.12
N ASN A 83 6.96 0.64 3.34
CA ASN A 83 7.81 1.80 3.17
C ASN A 83 8.55 2.14 4.47
N THR A 84 9.73 2.73 4.33
CA THR A 84 10.49 3.36 5.43
C THR A 84 10.83 4.79 5.01
N TYR A 85 10.73 5.75 5.95
CA TYR A 85 10.94 7.17 5.67
C TYR A 85 12.01 7.81 6.55
N SER A 86 12.66 7.03 7.41
CA SER A 86 13.72 7.51 8.29
C SER A 86 14.87 6.52 8.39
N GLU A 87 16.05 7.04 8.70
CA GLU A 87 17.25 6.23 8.97
C GLU A 87 17.04 5.27 10.15
N THR A 88 16.27 5.69 11.14
CA THR A 88 15.91 4.85 12.31
C THR A 88 15.12 3.62 11.87
N GLU A 89 14.09 3.80 11.03
CA GLU A 89 13.26 2.68 10.52
C GLU A 89 14.07 1.69 9.69
N VAL A 90 15.04 2.18 8.91
CA VAL A 90 15.96 1.33 8.14
C VAL A 90 16.85 0.52 9.09
N THR A 91 17.38 1.15 10.14
CA THR A 91 18.20 0.48 11.14
C THR A 91 17.40 -0.60 11.88
N GLU A 92 16.18 -0.31 12.30
CA GLU A 92 15.29 -1.28 12.94
C GLU A 92 14.95 -2.46 12.01
N PHE A 93 14.77 -2.20 10.72
CA PHE A 93 14.59 -3.27 9.72
C PHE A 93 15.83 -4.17 9.66
N TYR A 94 17.03 -3.60 9.57
CA TYR A 94 18.27 -4.34 9.56
C TYR A 94 18.44 -5.22 10.81
N ASP A 95 18.17 -4.65 11.99
CA ASP A 95 18.28 -5.36 13.26
C ASP A 95 17.29 -6.53 13.39
N ARG A 96 16.05 -6.34 12.90
CA ARG A 96 15.05 -7.42 12.85
C ARG A 96 15.52 -8.57 11.96
N VAL A 97 16.03 -8.28 10.76
CA VAL A 97 16.52 -9.29 9.84
C VAL A 97 17.73 -10.02 10.42
N LYS A 98 18.70 -9.30 10.96
CA LYS A 98 19.88 -9.86 11.61
C LYS A 98 19.53 -10.80 12.76
N LYS A 99 18.59 -10.39 13.60
CA LYS A 99 18.07 -11.20 14.71
C LYS A 99 17.38 -12.47 14.25
N SER A 100 16.65 -12.40 13.11
CA SER A 100 15.93 -13.55 12.55
C SER A 100 16.85 -14.57 11.89
N LEU A 101 17.84 -14.11 11.16
CA LEU A 101 18.80 -14.96 10.46
C LEU A 101 19.86 -15.51 11.41
N ASN A 102 20.23 -14.79 12.46
CA ASN A 102 21.32 -15.09 13.40
C ASN A 102 22.70 -15.31 12.70
N GLU A 103 22.89 -14.68 11.54
CA GLU A 103 24.13 -14.70 10.75
C GLU A 103 24.35 -13.34 10.10
N ASP A 104 25.54 -13.10 9.58
CA ASP A 104 25.83 -11.90 8.80
C ASP A 104 25.23 -12.03 7.39
N PHE A 105 24.70 -10.93 6.86
CA PHE A 105 24.08 -10.87 5.53
C PHE A 105 24.45 -9.56 4.83
N GLU A 106 24.39 -9.60 3.52
CA GLU A 106 24.57 -8.42 2.66
C GLU A 106 23.21 -7.86 2.23
N ILE A 107 23.15 -6.53 2.05
CA ILE A 107 21.96 -5.86 1.52
C ILE A 107 22.22 -5.44 0.08
N CYS A 108 21.36 -5.88 -0.83
CA CYS A 108 21.29 -5.38 -2.19
C CYS A 108 20.27 -4.27 -2.28
N CYS A 109 20.70 -3.08 -2.75
CA CYS A 109 19.80 -1.95 -2.97
C CYS A 109 19.44 -1.87 -4.44
N GLU A 110 18.15 -1.87 -4.74
CA GLU A 110 17.63 -1.80 -6.10
C GLU A 110 16.59 -0.66 -6.22
N MET A 111 16.44 -0.14 -7.43
CA MET A 111 15.38 0.82 -7.72
C MET A 111 14.04 0.09 -7.81
N LYS A 112 13.05 0.58 -7.06
CA LYS A 112 11.66 0.10 -7.18
C LYS A 112 10.95 0.95 -8.22
N TYR A 113 10.76 0.38 -9.41
CA TYR A 113 10.02 1.05 -10.48
C TYR A 113 8.53 0.82 -10.34
N ASP A 114 7.75 1.88 -10.56
CA ASP A 114 6.30 1.78 -10.70
C ASP A 114 5.94 1.32 -12.12
N GLY A 115 4.95 0.43 -12.24
CA GLY A 115 4.51 -0.06 -13.54
C GLY A 115 3.80 -1.41 -13.48
N THR A 116 3.47 -1.92 -14.67
CA THR A 116 2.80 -3.21 -14.83
C THR A 116 3.80 -4.35 -14.79
N SER A 117 3.56 -5.34 -13.93
CA SER A 117 4.34 -6.58 -13.90
C SER A 117 3.90 -7.51 -15.04
N LEU A 118 4.81 -7.81 -15.96
CA LEU A 118 4.58 -8.73 -17.06
C LEU A 118 5.59 -9.87 -17.02
N SER A 119 5.11 -11.09 -17.28
CA SER A 119 5.97 -12.27 -17.42
C SER A 119 6.29 -12.52 -18.90
N LEU A 120 7.57 -12.71 -19.22
CA LEU A 120 8.01 -13.09 -20.56
C LEU A 120 7.47 -14.47 -20.98
N ILE A 121 7.14 -15.35 -20.04
CA ILE A 121 6.55 -16.66 -20.31
C ILE A 121 5.15 -16.49 -20.92
N HIS A 122 4.35 -15.56 -20.44
CA HIS A 122 3.03 -15.27 -20.99
C HIS A 122 3.10 -14.70 -22.41
N ILE A 123 4.10 -13.89 -22.72
CA ILE A 123 4.34 -13.35 -24.05
C ILE A 123 4.75 -14.46 -25.03
N SER A 124 5.56 -15.41 -24.61
CA SER A 124 6.03 -16.50 -25.47
C SER A 124 4.96 -17.57 -25.76
N GLU A 125 3.99 -17.75 -24.89
CA GLU A 125 2.87 -18.69 -25.13
C GLU A 125 1.85 -18.15 -26.15
N HIS A 126 1.63 -16.84 -26.21
CA HIS A 126 0.74 -16.21 -27.20
C HIS A 126 1.31 -16.13 -28.61
N THR A 127 2.60 -16.34 -28.78
CA THR A 127 3.25 -16.34 -30.11
C THR A 127 3.35 -17.73 -30.75
N ARG A 128 2.76 -18.75 -30.15
CA ARG A 128 2.70 -20.13 -30.66
C ARG A 128 1.32 -20.49 -31.25
N LEU A 129 0.68 -19.55 -31.93
CA LEU A 129 -0.47 -19.86 -32.81
C LEU A 129 -0.04 -19.84 -34.27
#